data_f6aacc3d20f2d19567e8b13a572a6489
#
_entry.id   f6aacc3d20f2d19567e8b13a572a6489
#
_cell.length_a   1.000
_cell.length_b   1.000
_cell.length_c   1.000
_cell.angle_alpha   90.00
_cell.angle_beta   90.00
_cell.angle_gamma   90.00
#
_symmetry.space_group_name_H-M   'P 1'
#
loop_
_entity.id
_entity.type
_entity.pdbx_description
1 polymer ?
#
loop_
_entity_poly.entity_id
_entity_poly.type
_entity_poly.pdbx_seq_one_letter_code
_entity_poly.pdbx_strand_id
1 'polypeptide(L)'
;DVLTQQNPISITPAQGDLYSRKNPFRATVIDKVKITGRDSDKEVYHVELSLDGSGINYEPGDSIGILANNPPALVDAILKQTNLAGTEQISLKEGNFLLQEALSDHLEITVLNREVIKKYQEKTGSKKLQEIIEDETALDRYLYGHDVLDLLEEFPFNFKAQELADLLRSFPARLYSISSSQASVGDEVHIT
;
A
#
# COMPACT_ATOMS: atom_id res chain seq x y z
N ASP A 1 -36.86 50.57 0.26
CA ASP A 1 -36.34 49.29 -0.33
C ASP A 1 -34.84 49.21 -0.09
N VAL A 2 -34.47 48.50 0.99
CA VAL A 2 -33.07 48.22 1.30
C VAL A 2 -32.80 46.80 0.80
N LEU A 3 -32.14 46.72 -0.36
CA LEU A 3 -31.64 45.45 -0.89
C LEU A 3 -30.39 45.06 -0.09
N THR A 4 -30.56 44.09 0.77
CA THR A 4 -29.45 43.41 1.51
C THR A 4 -28.65 42.62 0.50
N GLN A 5 -27.48 43.10 0.08
CA GLN A 5 -26.49 42.33 -0.66
C GLN A 5 -25.94 41.24 0.30
N GLN A 6 -26.35 40.03 0.10
CA GLN A 6 -25.67 38.87 0.70
C GLN A 6 -24.36 38.65 -0.05
N ASN A 7 -23.24 38.91 0.61
CA ASN A 7 -21.93 38.49 0.12
C ASN A 7 -21.92 36.97 0.03
N PRO A 8 -21.43 36.37 -1.08
CA PRO A 8 -21.26 34.93 -1.14
C PRO A 8 -20.23 34.51 -0.08
N ILE A 9 -20.65 33.61 0.81
CA ILE A 9 -19.74 32.97 1.78
C ILE A 9 -18.76 32.16 0.93
N SER A 10 -17.54 32.66 0.79
CA SER A 10 -16.43 31.87 0.24
C SER A 10 -16.05 30.82 1.28
N ILE A 11 -16.53 29.62 1.10
CA ILE A 11 -16.06 28.46 1.89
C ILE A 11 -14.69 28.11 1.31
N THR A 12 -13.64 28.62 1.93
CA THR A 12 -12.28 28.06 1.71
C THR A 12 -12.28 26.70 2.37
N PRO A 13 -12.05 25.57 1.62
CA PRO A 13 -11.91 24.27 2.26
C PRO A 13 -10.83 24.33 3.32
N ALA A 14 -11.06 23.73 4.48
CA ALA A 14 -9.99 23.55 5.46
C ALA A 14 -8.86 22.78 4.80
N GLN A 15 -7.61 23.16 5.07
CA GLN A 15 -6.42 22.59 4.40
C GLN A 15 -6.35 21.06 4.54
N GLY A 16 -6.94 20.50 5.60
CA GLY A 16 -7.09 19.06 5.82
C GLY A 16 -7.96 18.32 4.80
N ASP A 17 -8.84 19.00 4.07
CA ASP A 17 -9.68 18.42 3.02
C ASP A 17 -8.93 18.15 1.70
N LEU A 18 -7.68 18.65 1.59
CA LEU A 18 -6.85 18.46 0.40
C LEU A 18 -6.30 17.05 0.27
N TYR A 19 -6.15 16.33 1.38
CA TYR A 19 -5.56 15.00 1.41
C TYR A 19 -6.60 13.92 1.70
N SER A 20 -6.43 12.80 1.03
CA SER A 20 -7.33 11.66 1.13
C SER A 20 -6.59 10.38 0.70
N ARG A 21 -7.26 9.22 0.78
CA ARG A 21 -6.71 7.97 0.23
C ARG A 21 -6.31 8.07 -1.26
N LYS A 22 -6.99 8.92 -2.04
CA LYS A 22 -6.68 9.12 -3.47
C LYS A 22 -5.59 10.16 -3.71
N ASN A 23 -5.38 11.03 -2.74
CA ASN A 23 -4.36 12.07 -2.75
C ASN A 23 -3.69 12.12 -1.38
N PRO A 24 -2.84 11.14 -1.02
CA PRO A 24 -2.22 11.07 0.28
C PRO A 24 -1.18 12.17 0.48
N PHE A 25 -1.05 12.66 1.71
CA PHE A 25 0.06 13.52 2.09
C PHE A 25 1.36 12.71 2.14
N ARG A 26 2.44 13.24 1.59
CA ARG A 26 3.77 12.62 1.68
C ARG A 26 4.43 13.02 3.00
N ALA A 27 4.22 12.20 4.02
CA ALA A 27 4.81 12.41 5.33
C ALA A 27 6.27 11.97 5.38
N THR A 28 7.09 12.69 6.16
CA THR A 28 8.46 12.29 6.47
C THR A 28 8.47 11.48 7.77
N VAL A 29 9.18 10.36 7.80
CA VAL A 29 9.47 9.63 9.04
C VAL A 29 10.50 10.43 9.84
N ILE A 30 10.10 10.89 11.03
CA ILE A 30 10.95 11.65 11.96
C ILE A 30 11.81 10.68 12.76
N ASP A 31 11.16 9.66 13.33
CA ASP A 31 11.83 8.64 14.14
C ASP A 31 11.14 7.27 13.98
N LYS A 32 11.92 6.21 14.24
CA LYS A 32 11.46 4.82 14.25
C LYS A 32 12.21 4.03 15.30
N VAL A 33 11.55 3.74 16.40
CA VAL A 33 12.15 3.06 17.55
C VAL A 33 11.52 1.68 17.73
N LYS A 34 12.36 0.63 17.82
CA LYS A 34 11.89 -0.71 18.19
C LYS A 34 11.56 -0.70 19.68
N ILE A 35 10.30 -1.01 20.02
CA ILE A 35 9.80 -0.99 21.41
C ILE A 35 9.67 -2.38 22.02
N THR A 36 9.85 -3.45 21.25
CA THR A 36 9.87 -4.84 21.76
C THR A 36 11.24 -5.21 22.31
N GLY A 37 11.22 -5.94 23.44
CA GLY A 37 12.43 -6.45 24.09
C GLY A 37 13.14 -7.55 23.29
N ARG A 38 14.33 -7.95 23.78
CA ARG A 38 15.20 -8.91 23.07
C ARG A 38 14.62 -10.32 22.96
N ASP A 39 13.72 -10.70 23.88
CA ASP A 39 13.12 -12.03 23.94
C ASP A 39 11.72 -12.07 23.29
N SER A 40 11.35 -11.04 22.52
CA SER A 40 10.08 -10.99 21.82
C SER A 40 10.19 -11.63 20.43
N ASP A 41 9.30 -12.56 20.13
CA ASP A 41 9.13 -13.15 18.80
C ASP A 41 8.56 -12.15 17.77
N LYS A 42 8.11 -10.98 18.24
CA LYS A 42 7.56 -9.92 17.40
C LYS A 42 8.46 -8.69 17.42
N GLU A 43 8.51 -8.01 16.29
CA GLU A 43 9.11 -6.69 16.18
C GLU A 43 8.00 -5.65 16.08
N VAL A 44 7.89 -4.81 17.11
CA VAL A 44 6.97 -3.68 17.15
C VAL A 44 7.78 -2.40 17.17
N TYR A 45 7.38 -1.45 16.37
CA TYR A 45 8.06 -0.16 16.24
C TYR A 45 7.10 0.97 16.59
N HIS A 46 7.60 1.93 17.36
CA HIS A 46 7.01 3.25 17.45
C HIS A 46 7.54 4.08 16.29
N VAL A 47 6.63 4.71 15.54
CA VAL A 47 6.98 5.52 14.37
C VAL A 47 6.36 6.89 14.50
N GLU A 48 7.19 7.91 14.32
CA GLU A 48 6.83 9.32 14.34
C GLU A 48 6.86 9.89 12.93
N LEU A 49 5.75 10.50 12.50
CA LEU A 49 5.60 11.05 11.15
C LEU A 49 5.32 12.55 11.23
N SER A 50 5.99 13.33 10.39
CA SER A 50 5.70 14.75 10.24
C SER A 50 4.42 14.99 9.46
N LEU A 51 3.55 15.84 9.98
CA LEU A 51 2.38 16.40 9.31
C LEU A 51 2.59 17.88 8.92
N ASP A 52 3.82 18.40 9.10
CA ASP A 52 4.13 19.81 8.81
C ASP A 52 3.74 20.19 7.37
N GLY A 53 3.01 21.30 7.25
CA GLY A 53 2.48 21.79 5.97
C GLY A 53 1.27 21.01 5.40
N SER A 54 0.82 19.93 6.07
CA SER A 54 -0.36 19.17 5.61
C SER A 54 -1.69 19.83 5.95
N GLY A 55 -1.76 20.54 7.08
CA GLY A 55 -3.02 21.01 7.69
C GLY A 55 -3.92 19.86 8.18
N ILE A 56 -3.42 18.63 8.26
CA ILE A 56 -4.16 17.49 8.82
C ILE A 56 -4.27 17.66 10.32
N ASN A 57 -5.50 17.56 10.83
CA ASN A 57 -5.78 17.56 12.26
C ASN A 57 -6.37 16.20 12.66
N TYR A 58 -6.09 15.79 13.88
CA TYR A 58 -6.61 14.56 14.45
C TYR A 58 -6.87 14.69 15.95
N GLU A 59 -7.70 13.79 16.49
CA GLU A 59 -7.95 13.67 17.93
C GLU A 59 -7.42 12.31 18.45
N PRO A 60 -7.06 12.22 19.76
CA PRO A 60 -6.70 10.95 20.35
C PRO A 60 -7.80 9.90 20.18
N GLY A 61 -7.44 8.74 19.62
CA GLY A 61 -8.37 7.66 19.28
C GLY A 61 -8.75 7.59 17.81
N ASP A 62 -8.40 8.58 17.03
CA ASP A 62 -8.51 8.51 15.58
C ASP A 62 -7.58 7.45 14.97
N SER A 63 -7.85 7.07 13.73
CA SER A 63 -7.00 6.17 12.95
C SER A 63 -6.45 6.88 11.73
N ILE A 64 -5.18 6.63 11.43
CA ILE A 64 -4.53 7.14 10.23
C ILE A 64 -4.29 6.00 9.22
N GLY A 65 -4.58 6.28 7.94
CA GLY A 65 -4.26 5.37 6.85
C GLY A 65 -2.86 5.63 6.30
N ILE A 66 -2.00 4.62 6.35
CA ILE A 66 -0.63 4.69 5.84
C ILE A 66 -0.53 3.93 4.53
N LEU A 67 -0.03 4.60 3.49
CA LEU A 67 0.41 4.01 2.24
C LEU A 67 1.95 4.01 2.26
N ALA A 68 2.54 2.83 2.33
CA ALA A 68 3.99 2.67 2.26
C ALA A 68 4.41 2.26 0.84
N ASN A 69 5.64 2.57 0.45
CA ASN A 69 6.21 2.02 -0.78
C ASN A 69 6.59 0.56 -0.57
N ASN A 70 6.51 -0.23 -1.62
CA ASN A 70 7.07 -1.58 -1.61
C ASN A 70 8.60 -1.53 -1.52
N PRO A 71 9.25 -2.56 -0.94
CA PRO A 71 10.70 -2.63 -0.89
C PRO A 71 11.32 -2.59 -2.29
N PRO A 72 12.25 -1.66 -2.58
CA PRO A 72 12.86 -1.55 -3.91
C PRO A 72 13.52 -2.85 -4.38
N ALA A 73 14.17 -3.59 -3.48
CA ALA A 73 14.79 -4.87 -3.79
C ALA A 73 13.78 -5.92 -4.27
N LEU A 74 12.54 -5.93 -3.73
CA LEU A 74 11.48 -6.84 -4.17
C LEU A 74 10.95 -6.42 -5.55
N VAL A 75 10.78 -5.13 -5.80
CA VAL A 75 10.38 -4.60 -7.12
C VAL A 75 11.40 -5.00 -8.18
N ASP A 76 12.69 -4.78 -7.91
CA ASP A 76 13.78 -5.14 -8.84
C ASP A 76 13.84 -6.65 -9.09
N ALA A 77 13.62 -7.47 -8.06
CA ALA A 77 13.59 -8.92 -8.18
C ALA A 77 12.42 -9.41 -9.05
N ILE A 78 11.22 -8.83 -8.88
CA ILE A 78 10.04 -9.15 -9.70
C ILE A 78 10.28 -8.76 -11.16
N LEU A 79 10.81 -7.57 -11.44
CA LEU A 79 11.14 -7.12 -12.80
C LEU A 79 12.16 -8.06 -13.45
N LYS A 80 13.19 -8.44 -12.72
CA LYS A 80 14.20 -9.41 -13.18
C LYS A 80 13.60 -10.78 -13.45
N GLN A 81 12.78 -11.31 -12.53
CA GLN A 81 12.15 -12.62 -12.66
C GLN A 81 11.20 -12.69 -13.85
N THR A 82 10.48 -11.61 -14.14
CA THR A 82 9.55 -11.53 -15.26
C THR A 82 10.21 -11.09 -16.57
N ASN A 83 11.49 -10.70 -16.54
CA ASN A 83 12.24 -10.12 -17.67
C ASN A 83 11.55 -8.88 -18.26
N LEU A 84 10.92 -8.06 -17.39
CA LEU A 84 10.30 -6.78 -17.77
C LEU A 84 11.24 -5.62 -17.41
N ALA A 85 11.27 -4.59 -18.25
CA ALA A 85 12.20 -3.46 -18.07
C ALA A 85 11.74 -2.47 -16.97
N GLY A 86 10.47 -2.52 -16.57
CA GLY A 86 9.89 -1.57 -15.63
C GLY A 86 9.49 -0.22 -16.25
N THR A 87 9.94 0.05 -17.46
CA THR A 87 9.62 1.28 -18.23
C THR A 87 8.40 1.14 -19.12
N GLU A 88 7.79 -0.04 -19.15
CA GLU A 88 6.55 -0.27 -19.88
C GLU A 88 5.40 0.53 -19.27
N GLN A 89 4.60 1.14 -20.12
CA GLN A 89 3.38 1.82 -19.68
C GLN A 89 2.28 0.81 -19.39
N ILE A 90 1.63 0.97 -18.26
CA ILE A 90 0.44 0.21 -17.84
C ILE A 90 -0.67 1.16 -17.43
N SER A 91 -1.90 0.67 -17.50
CA SER A 91 -3.10 1.40 -17.08
C SER A 91 -3.68 0.75 -15.83
N LEU A 92 -3.83 1.54 -14.76
CA LEU A 92 -4.56 1.21 -13.55
C LEU A 92 -5.85 2.06 -13.48
N LYS A 93 -6.71 1.79 -12.50
CA LYS A 93 -7.93 2.59 -12.29
C LYS A 93 -7.64 4.06 -11.98
N GLU A 94 -6.50 4.32 -11.35
CA GLU A 94 -6.03 5.63 -10.93
C GLU A 94 -5.36 6.43 -12.05
N GLY A 95 -4.94 5.77 -13.13
CA GLY A 95 -4.24 6.41 -14.26
C GLY A 95 -3.24 5.51 -14.97
N ASN A 96 -2.39 6.11 -15.77
CA ASN A 96 -1.30 5.44 -16.48
C ASN A 96 0.01 5.66 -15.74
N PHE A 97 0.78 4.59 -15.54
CA PHE A 97 2.03 4.58 -14.80
C PHE A 97 3.08 3.77 -15.54
N LEU A 98 4.35 3.97 -15.22
CA LEU A 98 5.38 2.99 -15.56
C LEU A 98 5.22 1.77 -14.66
N LEU A 99 5.52 0.57 -15.17
CA LEU A 99 5.39 -0.67 -14.42
C LEU A 99 6.17 -0.63 -13.10
N GLN A 100 7.41 -0.11 -13.12
CA GLN A 100 8.22 0.02 -11.91
C GLN A 100 7.55 0.93 -10.86
N GLU A 101 6.99 2.06 -11.29
CA GLU A 101 6.26 2.98 -10.42
C GLU A 101 5.01 2.29 -9.84
N ALA A 102 4.26 1.59 -10.68
CA ALA A 102 3.08 0.87 -10.24
C ALA A 102 3.40 -0.24 -9.23
N LEU A 103 4.46 -1.01 -9.45
CA LEU A 103 4.93 -2.04 -8.51
C LEU A 103 5.46 -1.42 -7.21
N SER A 104 6.05 -0.21 -7.26
CA SER A 104 6.55 0.49 -6.08
C SER A 104 5.42 1.05 -5.21
N ASP A 105 4.44 1.73 -5.82
CA ASP A 105 3.57 2.66 -5.11
C ASP A 105 2.07 2.28 -5.16
N HIS A 106 1.65 1.45 -6.12
CA HIS A 106 0.22 1.24 -6.41
C HIS A 106 -0.27 -0.19 -6.26
N LEU A 107 0.61 -1.18 -6.41
CA LEU A 107 0.25 -2.59 -6.43
C LEU A 107 0.82 -3.34 -5.23
N GLU A 108 0.00 -4.19 -4.60
CA GLU A 108 0.42 -5.05 -3.49
C GLU A 108 1.24 -6.22 -4.02
N ILE A 109 2.52 -6.30 -3.62
CA ILE A 109 3.43 -7.37 -4.02
C ILE A 109 4.00 -8.15 -2.84
N THR A 110 3.78 -7.68 -1.61
CA THR A 110 4.37 -8.29 -0.40
C THR A 110 3.50 -9.37 0.21
N VAL A 111 2.24 -9.46 -0.17
CA VAL A 111 1.28 -10.42 0.39
C VAL A 111 0.43 -11.03 -0.72
N LEU A 112 0.49 -12.34 -0.85
CA LEU A 112 -0.41 -13.08 -1.70
C LEU A 112 -1.82 -13.17 -1.10
N ASN A 113 -2.81 -13.24 -1.96
CA ASN A 113 -4.18 -13.54 -1.59
C ASN A 113 -4.81 -14.56 -2.55
N ARG A 114 -5.96 -15.12 -2.15
CA ARG A 114 -6.68 -16.15 -2.92
C ARG A 114 -7.04 -15.70 -4.34
N GLU A 115 -7.36 -14.41 -4.52
CA GLU A 115 -7.74 -13.85 -5.82
C GLU A 115 -6.56 -13.82 -6.78
N VAL A 116 -5.40 -13.34 -6.33
CA VAL A 116 -4.17 -13.29 -7.12
C VAL A 116 -3.76 -14.70 -7.56
N ILE A 117 -3.76 -15.68 -6.64
CA ILE A 117 -3.40 -17.07 -6.96
C ILE A 117 -4.35 -17.68 -7.98
N LYS A 118 -5.66 -17.45 -7.86
CA LYS A 118 -6.65 -17.94 -8.82
C LYS A 118 -6.43 -17.34 -10.21
N LYS A 119 -6.32 -16.01 -10.30
CA LYS A 119 -6.02 -15.33 -11.58
C LYS A 119 -4.71 -15.83 -12.21
N TYR A 120 -3.69 -16.05 -11.37
CA TYR A 120 -2.41 -16.58 -11.82
C TYR A 120 -2.55 -18.00 -12.38
N GLN A 121 -3.27 -18.88 -11.68
CA GLN A 121 -3.53 -20.24 -12.14
C GLN A 121 -4.32 -20.25 -13.45
N GLU A 122 -5.38 -19.44 -13.57
CA GLU A 122 -6.18 -19.29 -14.80
C GLU A 122 -5.31 -18.84 -15.98
N LYS A 123 -4.37 -17.94 -15.73
CA LYS A 123 -3.46 -17.41 -16.75
C LYS A 123 -2.41 -18.42 -17.17
N THR A 124 -1.84 -19.17 -16.23
CA THR A 124 -0.71 -20.07 -16.48
C THR A 124 -1.14 -21.50 -16.83
N GLY A 125 -2.36 -21.90 -16.40
CA GLY A 125 -2.83 -23.27 -16.53
C GLY A 125 -2.06 -24.29 -15.68
N SER A 126 -1.33 -23.85 -14.64
CA SER A 126 -0.50 -24.70 -13.79
C SER A 126 -1.36 -25.70 -13.01
N LYS A 127 -1.18 -27.00 -13.29
CA LYS A 127 -1.88 -28.08 -12.57
C LYS A 127 -1.46 -28.16 -11.10
N LYS A 128 -0.17 -27.97 -10.82
CA LYS A 128 0.35 -27.97 -9.44
C LYS A 128 -0.29 -26.84 -8.62
N LEU A 129 -0.44 -25.66 -9.20
CA LEU A 129 -1.11 -24.54 -8.54
C LEU A 129 -2.61 -24.78 -8.37
N GLN A 130 -3.25 -25.47 -9.32
CA GLN A 130 -4.63 -25.91 -9.21
C GLN A 130 -4.84 -26.86 -8.02
N GLU A 131 -3.95 -27.84 -7.84
CA GLU A 131 -4.00 -28.77 -6.70
C GLU A 131 -3.87 -28.04 -5.36
N ILE A 132 -3.01 -27.02 -5.27
CA ILE A 132 -2.89 -26.17 -4.09
C ILE A 132 -4.20 -25.40 -3.82
N ILE A 133 -4.85 -24.87 -4.87
CA ILE A 133 -6.10 -24.10 -4.75
C ILE A 133 -7.27 -24.99 -4.29
N GLU A 134 -7.31 -26.24 -4.71
CA GLU A 134 -8.38 -27.20 -4.39
C GLU A 134 -8.30 -27.72 -2.95
N ASP A 135 -7.11 -27.72 -2.34
CA ASP A 135 -6.90 -28.05 -0.92
C ASP A 135 -6.81 -26.77 -0.09
N GLU A 136 -7.85 -26.48 0.70
CA GLU A 136 -7.93 -25.26 1.49
C GLU A 136 -6.79 -25.14 2.51
N THR A 137 -6.36 -26.24 3.11
CA THR A 137 -5.24 -26.27 4.06
C THR A 137 -3.90 -26.01 3.37
N ALA A 138 -3.70 -26.58 2.17
CA ALA A 138 -2.52 -26.33 1.36
C ALA A 138 -2.48 -24.86 0.90
N LEU A 139 -3.62 -24.31 0.47
CA LEU A 139 -3.72 -22.92 0.05
C LEU A 139 -3.43 -21.94 1.19
N ASP A 140 -4.00 -22.16 2.39
CA ASP A 140 -3.73 -21.31 3.55
C ASP A 140 -2.24 -21.36 3.96
N ARG A 141 -1.63 -22.55 3.91
CA ARG A 141 -0.20 -22.71 4.16
C ARG A 141 0.64 -22.00 3.10
N TYR A 142 0.22 -22.09 1.83
CA TYR A 142 0.91 -21.41 0.73
C TYR A 142 0.83 -19.89 0.85
N LEU A 143 -0.35 -19.36 1.18
CA LEU A 143 -0.56 -17.92 1.41
C LEU A 143 0.24 -17.39 2.60
N TYR A 144 0.51 -18.25 3.59
CA TYR A 144 1.29 -17.87 4.75
C TYR A 144 2.79 -17.89 4.42
N GLY A 145 3.38 -16.71 4.35
CA GLY A 145 4.83 -16.54 4.19
C GLY A 145 5.33 -16.46 2.74
N HIS A 146 4.42 -16.50 1.72
CA HIS A 146 4.80 -16.29 0.33
C HIS A 146 4.34 -14.91 -0.15
N ASP A 147 5.18 -14.29 -0.97
CA ASP A 147 4.87 -13.06 -1.69
C ASP A 147 4.73 -13.30 -3.20
N VAL A 148 4.61 -12.22 -3.98
CA VAL A 148 4.46 -12.32 -5.43
C VAL A 148 5.72 -12.86 -6.10
N LEU A 149 6.90 -12.57 -5.57
CA LEU A 149 8.16 -13.08 -6.13
C LEU A 149 8.23 -14.61 -6.00
N ASP A 150 7.88 -15.16 -4.82
CA ASP A 150 7.85 -16.61 -4.60
C ASP A 150 6.92 -17.30 -5.60
N LEU A 151 5.74 -16.71 -5.85
CA LEU A 151 4.79 -17.25 -6.84
C LEU A 151 5.38 -17.25 -8.27
N LEU A 152 6.07 -16.17 -8.66
CA LEU A 152 6.72 -16.05 -9.96
C LEU A 152 7.91 -16.99 -10.12
N GLU A 153 8.66 -17.25 -9.06
CA GLU A 153 9.80 -18.16 -9.06
C GLU A 153 9.36 -19.63 -9.13
N GLU A 154 8.33 -19.99 -8.36
CA GLU A 154 7.83 -21.37 -8.31
C GLU A 154 7.03 -21.76 -9.57
N PHE A 155 6.32 -20.81 -10.18
CA PHE A 155 5.50 -21.03 -11.37
C PHE A 155 5.85 -20.04 -12.49
N PRO A 156 7.05 -20.09 -13.09
CA PRO A 156 7.49 -19.13 -14.08
C PRO A 156 6.52 -19.01 -15.28
N PHE A 157 6.26 -17.76 -15.68
CA PHE A 157 5.43 -17.47 -16.85
C PHE A 157 5.86 -16.16 -17.51
N ASN A 158 5.75 -16.07 -18.82
CA ASN A 158 6.12 -14.88 -19.58
C ASN A 158 4.94 -13.90 -19.64
N PHE A 159 4.88 -12.99 -18.70
CA PHE A 159 3.87 -11.93 -18.64
C PHE A 159 4.26 -10.75 -19.54
N LYS A 160 3.25 -10.11 -20.12
CA LYS A 160 3.35 -8.71 -20.54
C LYS A 160 3.15 -7.82 -19.30
N ALA A 161 3.68 -6.60 -19.34
CA ALA A 161 3.61 -5.66 -18.21
C ALA A 161 2.17 -5.44 -17.70
N GLN A 162 1.22 -5.20 -18.61
CA GLN A 162 -0.19 -5.03 -18.26
C GLN A 162 -0.79 -6.30 -17.65
N GLU A 163 -0.46 -7.47 -18.18
CA GLU A 163 -0.97 -8.74 -17.65
C GLU A 163 -0.50 -9.01 -16.22
N LEU A 164 0.76 -8.67 -15.92
CA LEU A 164 1.28 -8.75 -14.55
C LEU A 164 0.53 -7.78 -13.62
N ALA A 165 0.32 -6.54 -14.07
CA ALA A 165 -0.39 -5.54 -13.28
C ALA A 165 -1.86 -5.93 -13.01
N ASP A 166 -2.55 -6.53 -13.98
CA ASP A 166 -3.96 -6.96 -13.88
C ASP A 166 -4.17 -8.13 -12.90
N LEU A 167 -3.12 -8.91 -12.64
CA LEU A 167 -3.15 -9.98 -11.64
C LEU A 167 -3.17 -9.41 -10.22
N LEU A 168 -2.46 -8.30 -10.00
CA LEU A 168 -2.22 -7.74 -8.69
C LEU A 168 -3.39 -6.88 -8.23
N ARG A 169 -3.54 -6.74 -6.93
CA ARG A 169 -4.51 -5.81 -6.36
C ARG A 169 -3.87 -4.48 -6.06
N SER A 170 -4.68 -3.43 -6.02
CA SER A 170 -4.22 -2.11 -5.55
C SER A 170 -3.68 -2.21 -4.13
N PHE A 171 -2.63 -1.46 -3.84
CA PHE A 171 -2.00 -1.39 -2.52
C PHE A 171 -3.00 -0.85 -1.49
N PRO A 172 -3.35 -1.60 -0.43
CA PRO A 172 -4.30 -1.15 0.56
C PRO A 172 -3.63 -0.19 1.55
N ALA A 173 -4.29 0.92 1.87
CA ALA A 173 -3.88 1.71 3.02
C ALA A 173 -4.03 0.86 4.30
N ARG A 174 -2.99 0.83 5.13
CA ARG A 174 -3.00 0.17 6.43
C ARG A 174 -3.46 1.17 7.49
N LEU A 175 -4.49 0.82 8.23
CA LEU A 175 -5.03 1.67 9.30
C LEU A 175 -4.28 1.41 10.59
N TYR A 176 -3.81 2.47 11.21
CA TYR A 176 -3.18 2.45 12.53
C TYR A 176 -3.93 3.37 13.48
N SER A 177 -4.17 2.93 14.70
CA SER A 177 -4.65 3.83 15.75
C SER A 177 -3.55 4.83 16.11
N ILE A 178 -3.91 6.10 16.21
CA ILE A 178 -2.98 7.15 16.57
C ILE A 178 -2.68 7.04 18.07
N SER A 179 -1.40 7.03 18.43
CA SER A 179 -0.90 6.91 19.81
C SER A 179 -0.45 8.23 20.42
N SER A 180 -0.49 9.34 19.66
CA SER A 180 -0.15 10.69 20.12
C SER A 180 -1.37 11.57 20.33
N SER A 181 -1.16 12.70 21.00
CA SER A 181 -2.10 13.82 21.07
C SER A 181 -1.51 15.00 20.34
N GLN A 182 -2.19 15.52 19.31
CA GLN A 182 -1.70 16.66 18.52
C GLN A 182 -1.42 17.89 19.38
N ALA A 183 -2.19 18.10 20.44
CA ALA A 183 -1.94 19.18 21.39
C ALA A 183 -0.58 19.08 22.13
N SER A 184 -0.01 17.88 22.20
CA SER A 184 1.28 17.63 22.86
C SER A 184 2.46 17.58 21.88
N VAL A 185 2.25 17.06 20.67
CA VAL A 185 3.32 16.82 19.70
C VAL A 185 3.32 17.81 18.52
N GLY A 186 2.30 18.66 18.40
CA GLY A 186 2.20 19.64 17.29
C GLY A 186 1.92 18.97 15.94
N ASP A 187 2.70 19.35 14.93
CA ASP A 187 2.53 18.86 13.56
C ASP A 187 3.18 17.48 13.36
N GLU A 188 2.90 16.56 14.28
CA GLU A 188 3.37 15.18 14.23
C GLU A 188 2.22 14.20 14.48
N VAL A 189 2.37 12.97 14.02
CA VAL A 189 1.50 11.85 14.37
C VAL A 189 2.34 10.63 14.68
N HIS A 190 2.05 9.98 15.80
CA HIS A 190 2.75 8.77 16.25
C HIS A 190 1.83 7.56 16.14
N ILE A 191 2.40 6.45 15.68
CA ILE A 191 1.74 5.14 15.52
C ILE A 191 2.63 4.02 16.07
N THR A 192 1.99 2.87 16.33
CA THR A 192 2.68 1.68 16.85
C THR A 192 2.20 0.44 16.14
#